data_57aec42b55fc82cd0667ca207c5a9875
#
_entry.id   57aec42b55fc82cd0667ca207c5a9875
#
_cell.length_a   1.000
_cell.length_b   1.000
_cell.length_c   1.000
_cell.angle_alpha   90.00
_cell.angle_beta   90.00
_cell.angle_gamma   90.00
#
_symmetry.space_group_name_H-M   'P 1'
#
loop_
_entity.id
_entity.type
_entity.pdbx_description
1 polymer ?
#
loop_
_entity_poly.entity_id
_entity_poly.type
_entity_poly.pdbx_seq_one_letter_code
_entity_poly.pdbx_strand_id
1 'polypeptide(L)'
;MIITKNLKKSFHGHEVLRGIDEHIEKGEKVVVVGPSGSGKSTFLRCLNLLEVPTSGEVWFEGNNITSKNCDINKLRQKMGMVFQQFNLFPHLTIKENIMLAPVKLGVLSKQEASKKAEELLERVGLPDKAAAYPKQLSGGQKQRIAIARALSLIHI
;
A
#
# COMPACT_ATOMS: atom_id res chain seq x y z
N MET A 1 -3.39 -7.92 -11.78
CA MET A 1 -2.29 -7.97 -12.77
C MET A 1 -1.56 -6.64 -12.77
N ILE A 2 -0.23 -6.68 -12.68
CA ILE A 2 0.65 -5.49 -12.78
C ILE A 2 1.67 -5.78 -13.88
N ILE A 3 1.93 -4.80 -14.76
CA ILE A 3 2.96 -4.92 -15.80
C ILE A 3 3.85 -3.67 -15.73
N THR A 4 5.16 -3.85 -15.77
CA THR A 4 6.10 -2.75 -15.99
C THR A 4 6.79 -2.92 -17.34
N LYS A 5 7.02 -1.81 -18.05
CA LYS A 5 7.72 -1.79 -19.34
C LYS A 5 8.85 -0.79 -19.28
N ASN A 6 10.08 -1.27 -19.37
CA ASN A 6 11.30 -0.48 -19.37
C ASN A 6 11.30 0.57 -18.24
N LEU A 7 10.87 0.17 -17.04
CA LEU A 7 10.69 1.07 -15.90
C LEU A 7 12.03 1.59 -15.40
N LYS A 8 12.23 2.90 -15.47
CA LYS A 8 13.47 3.56 -15.02
C LYS A 8 13.18 4.61 -13.98
N LYS A 9 14.10 4.75 -13.02
CA LYS A 9 14.08 5.81 -12.04
C LYS A 9 15.47 6.30 -11.71
N SER A 10 15.66 7.60 -11.83
CA SER A 10 16.89 8.28 -11.45
C SER A 10 16.59 9.34 -10.39
N PHE A 11 17.53 9.56 -9.48
CA PHE A 11 17.53 10.64 -8.48
C PHE A 11 18.83 11.44 -8.65
N HIS A 12 18.72 12.72 -8.93
CA HIS A 12 19.88 13.62 -9.10
C HIS A 12 20.97 13.04 -10.04
N GLY A 13 20.55 12.45 -11.14
CA GLY A 13 21.45 11.83 -12.12
C GLY A 13 21.92 10.40 -11.78
N HIS A 14 21.64 9.90 -10.57
CA HIS A 14 21.95 8.51 -10.20
C HIS A 14 20.79 7.58 -10.57
N GLU A 15 21.07 6.62 -11.46
CA GLU A 15 20.07 5.66 -11.95
C GLU A 15 19.90 4.52 -10.96
N VAL A 16 18.70 4.42 -10.36
CA VAL A 16 18.33 3.41 -9.36
C VAL A 16 17.58 2.24 -9.98
N LEU A 17 16.63 2.51 -10.88
CA LEU A 17 15.95 1.49 -11.69
C LEU A 17 16.41 1.65 -13.15
N ARG A 18 16.88 0.55 -13.76
CA ARG A 18 17.61 0.58 -15.04
C ARG A 18 16.86 -0.13 -16.16
N GLY A 19 15.54 0.04 -16.23
CA GLY A 19 14.71 -0.61 -17.23
C GLY A 19 14.23 -1.98 -16.75
N ILE A 20 13.20 -1.98 -15.87
CA ILE A 20 12.61 -3.20 -15.33
C ILE A 20 11.37 -3.53 -16.16
N ASP A 21 11.38 -4.71 -16.75
CA ASP A 21 10.25 -5.33 -17.40
C ASP A 21 9.77 -6.47 -16.51
N GLU A 22 8.52 -6.43 -16.05
CA GLU A 22 7.95 -7.40 -15.14
C GLU A 22 6.46 -7.59 -15.44
N HIS A 23 5.99 -8.81 -15.25
CA HIS A 23 4.58 -9.17 -15.41
C HIS A 23 4.14 -10.00 -14.20
N ILE A 24 3.28 -9.42 -13.37
CA ILE A 24 2.77 -10.04 -12.14
C ILE A 24 1.29 -10.34 -12.35
N GLU A 25 0.94 -11.61 -12.32
CA GLU A 25 -0.43 -12.09 -12.50
C GLU A 25 -1.30 -11.85 -11.25
N LYS A 26 -2.61 -11.95 -11.43
CA LYS A 26 -3.55 -11.86 -10.33
C LYS A 26 -3.39 -13.07 -9.40
N GLY A 27 -3.18 -12.81 -8.11
CA GLY A 27 -2.99 -13.84 -7.08
C GLY A 27 -1.54 -14.34 -6.96
N GLU A 28 -0.64 -13.88 -7.82
CA GLU A 28 0.77 -14.22 -7.74
C GLU A 28 1.43 -13.58 -6.50
N LYS A 29 2.41 -14.28 -5.93
CA LYS A 29 3.23 -13.82 -4.83
C LYS A 29 4.67 -13.63 -5.30
N VAL A 30 5.07 -12.38 -5.47
CA VAL A 30 6.42 -12.02 -5.92
C VAL A 30 7.26 -11.53 -4.76
N VAL A 31 8.50 -12.01 -4.67
CA VAL A 31 9.47 -11.57 -3.67
C VAL A 31 10.61 -10.83 -4.37
N VAL A 32 10.81 -9.57 -3.97
CA VAL A 32 11.91 -8.73 -4.48
C VAL A 32 13.09 -8.80 -3.50
N VAL A 33 14.20 -9.40 -3.96
CA VAL A 33 15.41 -9.64 -3.15
C VAL A 33 16.56 -8.78 -3.67
N GLY A 34 17.45 -8.36 -2.77
CA GLY A 34 18.64 -7.59 -3.10
C GLY A 34 19.21 -6.86 -1.89
N PRO A 35 20.45 -6.34 -1.96
CA PRO A 35 21.10 -5.62 -0.87
C PRO A 35 20.37 -4.31 -0.51
N SER A 36 20.73 -3.72 0.64
CA SER A 36 20.23 -2.38 0.99
C SER A 36 20.64 -1.35 -0.08
N GLY A 37 19.73 -0.46 -0.44
CA GLY A 37 19.99 0.54 -1.48
C GLY A 37 19.81 0.08 -2.94
N SER A 38 19.50 -1.21 -3.19
CA SER A 38 19.34 -1.72 -4.57
C SER A 38 18.06 -1.29 -5.30
N GLY A 39 17.27 -0.37 -4.74
CA GLY A 39 16.08 0.16 -5.40
C GLY A 39 14.77 -0.60 -5.14
N LYS A 40 14.73 -1.65 -4.30
CA LYS A 40 13.51 -2.44 -4.01
C LYS A 40 12.32 -1.59 -3.60
N SER A 41 12.52 -0.71 -2.62
CA SER A 41 11.46 0.19 -2.14
C SER A 41 11.08 1.24 -3.20
N THR A 42 12.03 1.67 -4.02
CA THR A 42 11.78 2.57 -5.14
C THR A 42 10.92 1.89 -6.18
N PHE A 43 11.22 0.64 -6.53
CA PHE A 43 10.40 -0.16 -7.44
C PHE A 43 8.96 -0.28 -6.93
N LEU A 44 8.77 -0.74 -5.69
CA LEU A 44 7.42 -0.85 -5.10
C LEU A 44 6.65 0.48 -5.07
N ARG A 45 7.34 1.61 -4.81
CA ARG A 45 6.72 2.94 -4.85
C ARG A 45 6.39 3.41 -6.25
N CYS A 46 7.13 2.96 -7.26
CA CYS A 46 6.81 3.24 -8.65
C CYS A 46 5.56 2.49 -9.12
N LEU A 47 5.29 1.28 -8.59
CA LEU A 47 4.10 0.49 -8.96
C LEU A 47 2.77 1.17 -8.61
N ASN A 48 2.75 2.11 -7.66
CA ASN A 48 1.56 2.88 -7.28
C ASN A 48 1.75 4.40 -7.46
N LEU A 49 2.82 4.81 -8.16
CA LEU A 49 3.22 6.20 -8.41
C LEU A 49 3.38 7.06 -7.13
N LEU A 50 3.65 6.47 -5.97
CA LEU A 50 4.18 7.22 -4.83
C LEU A 50 5.55 7.79 -5.14
N GLU A 51 6.27 7.13 -6.07
CA GLU A 51 7.47 7.63 -6.72
C GLU A 51 7.23 7.62 -8.22
N VAL A 52 7.28 8.79 -8.85
CA VAL A 52 7.05 8.89 -10.31
C VAL A 52 8.27 8.37 -11.06
N PRO A 53 8.13 7.39 -11.95
CA PRO A 53 9.24 6.92 -12.79
C PRO A 53 9.85 8.05 -13.62
N THR A 54 11.15 7.96 -13.93
CA THR A 54 11.80 8.89 -14.85
C THR A 54 11.39 8.58 -16.29
N SER A 55 11.21 7.29 -16.62
CA SER A 55 10.68 6.81 -17.89
C SER A 55 10.16 5.37 -17.75
N GLY A 56 9.54 4.86 -18.81
CA GLY A 56 8.88 3.58 -18.82
C GLY A 56 7.42 3.67 -18.39
N GLU A 57 6.77 2.53 -18.34
CA GLU A 57 5.33 2.44 -18.09
C GLU A 57 5.04 1.47 -16.93
N VAL A 58 3.98 1.78 -16.20
CA VAL A 58 3.36 0.88 -15.22
C VAL A 58 1.89 0.71 -15.59
N TRP A 59 1.46 -0.53 -15.69
CA TRP A 59 0.09 -0.91 -16.00
C TRP A 59 -0.51 -1.65 -14.80
N PHE A 60 -1.72 -1.29 -14.40
CA PHE A 60 -2.49 -1.95 -13.35
C PHE A 60 -3.89 -2.27 -13.86
N GLU A 61 -4.27 -3.55 -13.83
CA GLU A 61 -5.57 -4.04 -14.32
C GLU A 61 -5.93 -3.49 -15.72
N GLY A 62 -4.95 -3.49 -16.64
CA GLY A 62 -5.14 -3.00 -18.02
C GLY A 62 -5.09 -1.48 -18.19
N ASN A 63 -4.93 -0.71 -17.12
CA ASN A 63 -4.82 0.74 -17.18
C ASN A 63 -3.37 1.18 -17.07
N ASN A 64 -2.88 1.99 -18.01
CA ASN A 64 -1.57 2.63 -17.91
C ASN A 64 -1.64 3.74 -16.86
N ILE A 65 -1.11 3.47 -15.66
CA ILE A 65 -1.16 4.42 -14.54
C ILE A 65 -0.14 5.56 -14.69
N THR A 66 0.88 5.41 -15.55
CA THR A 66 1.86 6.46 -15.86
C THR A 66 1.35 7.46 -16.91
N SER A 67 0.19 7.19 -17.52
CA SER A 67 -0.46 8.11 -18.46
C SER A 67 -0.96 9.37 -17.75
N LYS A 68 -0.79 10.54 -18.39
CA LYS A 68 -1.27 11.83 -17.88
C LYS A 68 -2.79 11.90 -17.66
N ASN A 69 -3.55 11.08 -18.35
CA ASN A 69 -5.02 11.05 -18.27
C ASN A 69 -5.55 10.05 -17.24
N CYS A 70 -4.67 9.39 -16.50
CA CYS A 70 -5.06 8.38 -15.51
C CYS A 70 -5.46 9.00 -14.18
N ASP A 71 -6.66 8.68 -13.67
CA ASP A 71 -7.05 8.99 -12.30
C ASP A 71 -6.38 8.02 -11.33
N ILE A 72 -5.13 8.34 -10.98
CA ILE A 72 -4.32 7.53 -10.08
C ILE A 72 -4.96 7.35 -8.69
N ASN A 73 -5.75 8.31 -8.22
CA ASN A 73 -6.37 8.23 -6.90
C ASN A 73 -7.44 7.13 -6.85
N LYS A 74 -8.21 6.98 -7.94
CA LYS A 74 -9.14 5.85 -8.09
C LYS A 74 -8.42 4.49 -8.10
N LEU A 75 -7.29 4.39 -8.77
CA LEU A 75 -6.54 3.13 -8.85
C LEU A 75 -5.83 2.81 -7.53
N ARG A 76 -5.31 3.81 -6.82
CA ARG A 76 -4.72 3.62 -5.49
C ARG A 76 -5.69 3.06 -4.45
N GLN A 77 -6.99 3.27 -4.59
CA GLN A 77 -8.00 2.65 -3.72
C GLN A 77 -7.98 1.11 -3.81
N LYS A 78 -7.52 0.56 -4.94
CA LYS A 78 -7.37 -0.88 -5.17
C LYS A 78 -5.98 -1.43 -4.84
N MET A 79 -5.05 -0.56 -4.43
CA MET A 79 -3.65 -0.91 -4.15
C MET A 79 -3.32 -0.63 -2.69
N GLY A 80 -3.19 -1.66 -1.86
CA GLY A 80 -2.69 -1.51 -0.49
C GLY A 80 -1.17 -1.44 -0.47
N MET A 81 -0.62 -0.55 0.36
CA MET A 81 0.82 -0.51 0.62
C MET A 81 1.10 -0.51 2.12
N VAL A 82 2.01 -1.38 2.54
CA VAL A 82 2.53 -1.43 3.90
C VAL A 82 3.95 -0.88 3.89
N PHE A 83 4.18 0.18 4.67
CA PHE A 83 5.49 0.83 4.77
C PHE A 83 6.33 0.19 5.87
N GLN A 84 7.66 0.27 5.74
CA GLN A 84 8.60 -0.22 6.75
C GLN A 84 8.42 0.49 8.11
N GLN A 85 8.07 1.79 8.11
CA GLN A 85 7.80 2.57 9.32
C GLN A 85 6.34 2.50 9.78
N PHE A 86 5.51 1.61 9.19
CA PHE A 86 4.09 1.38 9.46
C PHE A 86 3.18 2.59 9.19
N ASN A 87 3.64 3.81 9.42
CA ASN A 87 2.95 5.10 9.18
C ASN A 87 1.52 5.12 9.74
N LEU A 88 1.33 4.60 10.96
CA LEU A 88 0.07 4.72 11.68
C LEU A 88 -0.10 6.16 12.19
N PHE A 89 -1.33 6.66 12.13
CA PHE A 89 -1.67 7.98 12.64
C PHE A 89 -1.61 7.99 14.18
N PRO A 90 -0.67 8.70 14.82
CA PRO A 90 -0.42 8.59 16.25
C PRO A 90 -1.54 9.12 17.13
N HIS A 91 -2.36 10.03 16.60
CA HIS A 91 -3.48 10.68 17.27
C HIS A 91 -4.81 9.93 17.13
N LEU A 92 -4.84 8.86 16.34
CA LEU A 92 -6.00 7.99 16.15
C LEU A 92 -5.80 6.67 16.89
N THR A 93 -6.89 6.10 17.38
CA THR A 93 -6.91 4.73 17.89
C THR A 93 -6.60 3.74 16.78
N ILE A 94 -6.29 2.51 17.12
CA ILE A 94 -6.01 1.44 16.15
C ILE A 94 -7.23 1.18 15.27
N LYS A 95 -8.42 1.14 15.84
CA LYS A 95 -9.66 0.99 15.10
C LYS A 95 -9.89 2.15 14.12
N GLU A 96 -9.69 3.38 14.57
CA GLU A 96 -9.80 4.57 13.72
C GLU A 96 -8.77 4.59 12.58
N ASN A 97 -7.54 4.13 12.83
CA ASN A 97 -6.53 3.98 11.78
C ASN A 97 -7.01 3.06 10.65
N ILE A 98 -7.70 1.97 10.97
CA ILE A 98 -8.23 1.02 9.97
C ILE A 98 -9.46 1.60 9.26
N MET A 99 -10.34 2.29 9.99
CA MET A 99 -11.59 2.85 9.49
C MET A 99 -11.41 4.10 8.62
N LEU A 100 -10.30 4.83 8.80
CA LEU A 100 -10.13 6.19 8.26
C LEU A 100 -10.36 6.25 6.74
N ALA A 101 -9.69 5.40 5.99
CA ALA A 101 -9.75 5.44 4.53
C ALA A 101 -11.13 5.02 3.98
N PRO A 102 -11.72 3.88 4.37
CA PRO A 102 -13.05 3.47 3.91
C PRO A 102 -14.13 4.52 4.17
N VAL A 103 -14.11 5.13 5.36
CA VAL A 103 -15.10 6.16 5.74
C VAL A 103 -14.85 7.46 4.97
N LYS A 104 -13.60 7.92 4.90
CA LYS A 104 -13.26 9.20 4.25
C LYS A 104 -13.50 9.19 2.75
N LEU A 105 -13.34 8.03 2.11
CA LEU A 105 -13.61 7.83 0.68
C LEU A 105 -15.09 7.53 0.39
N GLY A 106 -15.94 7.42 1.42
CA GLY A 106 -17.35 7.11 1.25
C GLY A 106 -17.64 5.69 0.75
N VAL A 107 -16.67 4.79 0.88
CA VAL A 107 -16.79 3.38 0.45
C VAL A 107 -17.64 2.58 1.43
N LEU A 108 -17.47 2.87 2.73
CA LEU A 108 -18.26 2.28 3.83
C LEU A 108 -18.83 3.37 4.72
N SER A 109 -20.01 3.12 5.26
CA SER A 109 -20.54 3.88 6.38
C SER A 109 -19.65 3.69 7.62
N LYS A 110 -19.78 4.58 8.61
CA LYS A 110 -19.02 4.47 9.85
C LYS A 110 -19.30 3.16 10.60
N GLN A 111 -20.53 2.66 10.54
CA GLN A 111 -20.92 1.40 11.18
C GLN A 111 -20.30 0.19 10.48
N GLU A 112 -20.37 0.13 9.16
CA GLU A 112 -19.75 -0.95 8.37
C GLU A 112 -18.22 -0.95 8.51
N ALA A 113 -17.59 0.23 8.46
CA ALA A 113 -16.15 0.34 8.69
C ALA A 113 -15.73 -0.09 10.10
N SER A 114 -16.56 0.18 11.12
CA SER A 114 -16.35 -0.29 12.48
C SER A 114 -16.34 -1.81 12.56
N LYS A 115 -17.37 -2.48 12.00
CA LYS A 115 -17.46 -3.93 11.94
C LYS A 115 -16.29 -4.54 11.17
N LYS A 116 -15.97 -3.97 10.00
CA LYS A 116 -14.84 -4.42 9.18
C LYS A 116 -13.50 -4.29 9.92
N ALA A 117 -13.31 -3.21 10.68
CA ALA A 117 -12.10 -3.02 11.48
C ALA A 117 -11.97 -4.07 12.57
N GLU A 118 -13.06 -4.45 13.25
CA GLU A 118 -13.08 -5.51 14.24
C GLU A 118 -12.72 -6.87 13.62
N GLU A 119 -13.34 -7.23 12.50
CA GLU A 119 -13.02 -8.46 11.75
C GLU A 119 -11.53 -8.52 11.34
N LEU A 120 -10.97 -7.40 10.89
CA LEU A 120 -9.57 -7.34 10.51
C LEU A 120 -8.64 -7.43 11.73
N LEU A 121 -9.02 -6.85 12.87
CA LEU A 121 -8.28 -6.96 14.12
C LEU A 121 -8.27 -8.41 14.64
N GLU A 122 -9.36 -9.13 14.54
CA GLU A 122 -9.43 -10.57 14.85
C GLU A 122 -8.49 -11.37 13.93
N ARG A 123 -8.54 -11.13 12.62
CA ARG A 123 -7.68 -11.81 11.62
C ARG A 123 -6.19 -11.62 11.87
N VAL A 124 -5.78 -10.47 12.39
CA VAL A 124 -4.38 -10.22 12.73
C VAL A 124 -4.03 -10.56 14.18
N GLY A 125 -4.99 -11.13 14.95
CA GLY A 125 -4.79 -11.59 16.34
C GLY A 125 -4.61 -10.45 17.34
N LEU A 126 -5.32 -9.32 17.17
CA LEU A 126 -5.24 -8.14 18.02
C LEU A 126 -6.63 -7.52 18.33
N PRO A 127 -7.67 -8.33 18.66
CA PRO A 127 -9.02 -7.81 18.87
C PRO A 127 -9.10 -6.86 20.09
N ASP A 128 -8.26 -7.09 21.10
CA ASP A 128 -8.18 -6.29 22.33
C ASP A 128 -7.51 -4.92 22.16
N LYS A 129 -6.92 -4.63 20.99
CA LYS A 129 -6.19 -3.39 20.72
C LYS A 129 -7.01 -2.31 20.00
N ALA A 130 -8.30 -2.53 19.76
CA ALA A 130 -9.16 -1.60 19.03
C ALA A 130 -9.10 -0.16 19.55
N ALA A 131 -9.18 0.02 20.88
CA ALA A 131 -9.15 1.32 21.56
C ALA A 131 -7.72 1.83 21.89
N ALA A 132 -6.68 1.03 21.66
CA ALA A 132 -5.31 1.42 21.92
C ALA A 132 -4.81 2.45 20.90
N TYR A 133 -3.74 3.17 21.25
CA TYR A 133 -3.02 4.08 20.34
C TYR A 133 -1.71 3.46 19.86
N PRO A 134 -1.18 3.89 18.69
CA PRO A 134 0.05 3.31 18.12
C PRO A 134 1.24 3.29 19.09
N LYS A 135 1.39 4.29 19.96
CA LYS A 135 2.48 4.37 20.96
C LYS A 135 2.48 3.21 21.97
N GLN A 136 1.33 2.57 22.16
CA GLN A 136 1.14 1.48 23.13
C GLN A 136 1.44 0.09 22.55
N LEU A 137 1.79 0.02 21.26
CA LEU A 137 2.00 -1.23 20.54
C LEU A 137 3.48 -1.51 20.30
N SER A 138 3.85 -2.80 20.35
CA SER A 138 5.16 -3.27 19.88
C SER A 138 5.31 -3.10 18.35
N GLY A 139 6.54 -3.17 17.84
CA GLY A 139 6.82 -3.09 16.40
C GLY A 139 6.06 -4.14 15.58
N GLY A 140 6.04 -5.39 16.04
CA GLY A 140 5.30 -6.47 15.36
C GLY A 140 3.78 -6.26 15.39
N GLN A 141 3.23 -5.70 16.47
CA GLN A 141 1.82 -5.33 16.53
C GLN A 141 1.50 -4.19 15.56
N LYS A 142 2.32 -3.14 15.51
CA LYS A 142 2.17 -2.04 14.54
C LYS A 142 2.21 -2.54 13.10
N GLN A 143 3.07 -3.49 12.79
CA GLN A 143 3.15 -4.10 11.46
C GLN A 143 1.85 -4.82 11.10
N ARG A 144 1.31 -5.64 11.99
CA ARG A 144 0.03 -6.33 11.78
C ARG A 144 -1.13 -5.36 11.59
N ILE A 145 -1.16 -4.26 12.35
CA ILE A 145 -2.17 -3.21 12.17
C ILE A 145 -2.01 -2.49 10.83
N ALA A 146 -0.78 -2.20 10.39
CA ALA A 146 -0.54 -1.59 9.07
C ALA A 146 -1.02 -2.51 7.93
N ILE A 147 -0.88 -3.83 8.09
CA ILE A 147 -1.44 -4.82 7.16
C ILE A 147 -2.98 -4.77 7.19
N ALA A 148 -3.60 -4.81 8.37
CA ALA A 148 -5.06 -4.71 8.52
C ALA A 148 -5.60 -3.42 7.88
N ARG A 149 -4.93 -2.28 8.09
CA ARG A 149 -5.29 -1.00 7.46
C ARG A 149 -5.19 -1.06 5.92
N ALA A 150 -4.15 -1.68 5.36
CA ALA A 150 -4.01 -1.83 3.92
C ALA A 150 -5.13 -2.71 3.33
N LEU A 151 -5.54 -3.75 4.06
CA LEU A 151 -6.63 -4.65 3.65
C LEU A 151 -8.03 -4.03 3.77
N SER A 152 -8.19 -2.95 4.52
CA SER A 152 -9.53 -2.36 4.77
C SER A 152 -10.21 -1.81 3.52
N LEU A 153 -9.45 -1.45 2.48
CA LEU A 153 -9.97 -0.98 1.19
C LEU A 153 -10.00 -2.09 0.11
N ILE A 154 -9.05 -3.03 0.15
CA ILE A 154 -8.83 -3.98 -0.95
C ILE A 154 -9.90 -5.09 -0.99
N HIS A 155 -10.55 -5.38 0.12
CA HIS A 155 -11.51 -6.47 0.27
C HIS A 155 -12.96 -5.99 0.42
N ILE A 156 -13.26 -4.85 -0.18
CA ILE A 156 -14.62 -4.29 -0.24
C ILE A 156 -15.25 -4.57 -1.59
#